data_63541c8929ee3a62a0520d640a512bc6
#
_entry.id   63541c8929ee3a62a0520d640a512bc6
#
_cell.length_a   1.000
_cell.length_b   1.000
_cell.length_c   1.000
_cell.angle_alpha   90.00
_cell.angle_beta   90.00
_cell.angle_gamma   90.00
#
_symmetry.space_group_name_H-M   'P 1'
#
loop_
_entity.id
_entity.type
_entity.pdbx_description
1 polymer ?
#
loop_
_entity_poly.entity_id
_entity_poly.type
_entity_poly.pdbx_seq_one_letter_code
_entity_poly.pdbx_strand_id
1 'polypeptide(L)'
;MEIQLLNKELTGALHDKARANERLRMNFDLRTTPDDTSQRMLNALEVGTRVPIHRHLKTNETVVCLEGCLEWVFYEELPNMDAGGPVHDGEVAADESCFAEVARFRVCPREGQYGIQVPLGAWHSVVVLEGSTILEAKDGGYAPGK
;
A
#
# COMPACT_ATOMS: atom_id res chain seq x y z
N MET A 1 0.80 29.64 -7.19
CA MET A 1 0.42 28.74 -6.08
C MET A 1 -0.62 27.76 -6.58
N GLU A 2 -0.31 26.49 -6.53
CA GLU A 2 -1.26 25.42 -6.91
C GLU A 2 -1.82 24.77 -5.66
N ILE A 3 -3.14 24.59 -5.65
CA ILE A 3 -3.83 23.90 -4.56
C ILE A 3 -4.43 22.62 -5.14
N GLN A 4 -4.09 21.48 -4.55
CA GLN A 4 -4.60 20.19 -4.96
C GLN A 4 -5.70 19.75 -4.00
N LEU A 5 -6.92 19.59 -4.53
CA LEU A 5 -8.02 19.02 -3.76
C LEU A 5 -8.01 17.50 -3.88
N LEU A 6 -8.25 16.83 -2.77
CA LEU A 6 -8.44 15.38 -2.73
C LEU A 6 -9.94 15.12 -2.71
N ASN A 7 -10.53 15.01 -3.89
CA ASN A 7 -11.98 14.94 -4.06
C ASN A 7 -12.39 13.81 -5.01
N LYS A 8 -13.69 13.65 -5.22
CA LYS A 8 -14.24 12.60 -6.08
C LYS A 8 -13.80 12.71 -7.54
N GLU A 9 -13.54 13.90 -8.02
CA GLU A 9 -13.03 14.09 -9.39
C GLU A 9 -11.63 13.46 -9.53
N LEU A 10 -10.76 13.73 -8.56
CA LEU A 10 -9.41 13.16 -8.55
C LEU A 10 -9.45 11.64 -8.37
N THR A 11 -10.17 11.16 -7.36
CA THR A 11 -10.22 9.72 -7.07
C THR A 11 -10.90 8.95 -8.20
N GLY A 12 -11.95 9.51 -8.79
CA GLY A 12 -12.62 8.91 -9.94
C GLY A 12 -11.69 8.76 -11.14
N ALA A 13 -10.89 9.78 -11.43
CA ALA A 13 -9.91 9.72 -12.51
C ALA A 13 -8.82 8.68 -12.24
N LEU A 14 -8.38 8.54 -10.99
CA LEU A 14 -7.41 7.51 -10.61
C LEU A 14 -7.98 6.11 -10.77
N HIS A 15 -9.23 5.89 -10.39
CA HIS A 15 -9.89 4.60 -10.56
C HIS A 15 -10.09 4.24 -12.02
N ASP A 16 -10.40 5.22 -12.90
CA ASP A 16 -10.47 4.97 -14.34
C ASP A 16 -9.13 4.46 -14.87
N LYS A 17 -8.04 5.08 -14.44
CA LYS A 17 -6.69 4.63 -14.82
C LYS A 17 -6.33 3.28 -14.20
N ALA A 18 -6.74 3.03 -12.97
CA ALA A 18 -6.50 1.75 -12.31
C ALA A 18 -7.18 0.60 -13.06
N ARG A 19 -8.44 0.79 -13.48
CA ARG A 19 -9.17 -0.22 -14.25
C ARG A 19 -8.53 -0.51 -15.59
N ALA A 20 -7.90 0.47 -16.20
CA ALA A 20 -7.20 0.32 -17.48
C ALA A 20 -5.76 -0.20 -17.34
N ASN A 21 -5.26 -0.32 -16.13
CA ASN A 21 -3.91 -0.79 -15.83
C ASN A 21 -3.92 -2.30 -15.59
N GLU A 22 -2.90 -3.01 -16.10
CA GLU A 22 -2.78 -4.45 -15.90
C GLU A 22 -2.74 -4.85 -14.44
N ARG A 23 -2.16 -3.99 -13.59
CA ARG A 23 -2.02 -4.24 -12.16
C ARG A 23 -3.29 -3.88 -11.38
N LEU A 24 -4.31 -3.28 -12.03
CA LEU A 24 -5.57 -2.86 -11.42
C LEU A 24 -5.36 -1.91 -10.23
N ARG A 25 -4.35 -1.06 -10.33
CA ARG A 25 -4.08 -0.01 -9.36
C ARG A 25 -3.35 1.17 -10.01
N MET A 26 -3.53 2.34 -9.42
CA MET A 26 -2.89 3.57 -9.88
C MET A 26 -2.60 4.46 -8.69
N ASN A 27 -1.36 4.92 -8.60
CA ASN A 27 -0.96 5.84 -7.54
C ASN A 27 -0.93 7.29 -8.04
N PHE A 28 -1.02 8.21 -7.09
CA PHE A 28 -0.85 9.63 -7.32
C PHE A 28 0.06 10.18 -6.21
N ASP A 29 1.27 10.56 -6.60
CA ASP A 29 2.28 11.09 -5.68
C ASP A 29 1.96 12.54 -5.34
N LEU A 30 1.78 12.83 -4.06
CA LEU A 30 1.49 14.19 -3.57
C LEU A 30 2.76 15.00 -3.31
N ARG A 31 3.94 14.41 -3.42
CA ARG A 31 5.18 15.15 -3.34
C ARG A 31 5.30 16.08 -4.55
N THR A 32 5.79 17.29 -4.32
CA THR A 32 5.97 18.28 -5.39
C THR A 32 7.34 18.20 -6.05
N THR A 33 8.31 17.61 -5.35
CA THR A 33 9.67 17.42 -5.88
C THR A 33 10.22 16.06 -5.42
N PRO A 34 11.21 15.50 -6.13
CA PRO A 34 11.90 14.29 -5.67
C PRO A 34 12.67 14.47 -4.36
N ASP A 35 12.98 15.72 -3.99
CA ASP A 35 13.71 16.03 -2.76
C ASP A 35 12.80 16.02 -1.51
N ASP A 36 11.49 16.00 -1.70
CA ASP A 36 10.54 15.85 -0.60
C ASP A 36 10.62 14.45 -0.06
N THR A 37 11.16 14.30 1.15
CA THR A 37 11.34 13.00 1.80
C THR A 37 10.10 12.51 2.54
N SER A 38 9.10 13.35 2.67
CA SER A 38 7.85 12.99 3.33
C SER A 38 6.89 12.39 2.29
N GLN A 39 6.87 11.07 2.17
CA GLN A 39 5.98 10.42 1.22
C GLN A 39 4.53 10.58 1.63
N ARG A 40 3.74 11.06 0.68
CA ARG A 40 2.28 11.11 0.78
C ARG A 40 1.75 10.72 -0.60
N MET A 41 1.01 9.64 -0.65
CA MET A 41 0.58 9.06 -1.93
C MET A 41 -0.86 8.58 -1.83
N LEU A 42 -1.68 8.96 -2.80
CA LEU A 42 -2.98 8.31 -3.01
C LEU A 42 -2.77 7.06 -3.85
N ASN A 43 -3.53 6.03 -3.56
CA ASN A 43 -3.49 4.80 -4.33
C ASN A 43 -4.92 4.33 -4.56
N ALA A 44 -5.31 4.25 -5.84
CA ALA A 44 -6.59 3.68 -6.25
C ALA A 44 -6.38 2.20 -6.52
N LEU A 45 -7.12 1.36 -5.80
CA LEU A 45 -6.98 -0.10 -5.83
C LEU A 45 -8.31 -0.70 -6.26
N GLU A 46 -8.30 -1.49 -7.33
CA GLU A 46 -9.47 -2.20 -7.82
C GLU A 46 -9.48 -3.64 -7.33
N VAL A 47 -10.68 -4.24 -7.25
CA VAL A 47 -10.82 -5.66 -6.93
C VAL A 47 -10.06 -6.48 -7.96
N GLY A 48 -9.28 -7.44 -7.50
CA GLY A 48 -8.43 -8.29 -8.34
C GLY A 48 -6.97 -7.82 -8.43
N THR A 49 -6.67 -6.61 -7.94
CA THR A 49 -5.25 -6.21 -7.87
C THR A 49 -4.49 -7.13 -6.93
N ARG A 50 -3.31 -7.51 -7.34
CA ARG A 50 -2.44 -8.36 -6.54
C ARG A 50 -1.31 -7.52 -5.96
N VAL A 51 -1.33 -7.34 -4.65
CA VAL A 51 -0.26 -6.65 -3.92
C VAL A 51 0.68 -7.74 -3.38
N PRO A 52 1.94 -7.77 -3.82
CA PRO A 52 2.88 -8.79 -3.33
C PRO A 52 3.15 -8.62 -1.84
N ILE A 53 3.57 -9.71 -1.19
CA ILE A 53 4.06 -9.64 0.19
C ILE A 53 5.33 -8.80 0.20
N HIS A 54 5.35 -7.75 1.01
CA HIS A 54 6.46 -6.80 1.07
C HIS A 54 6.60 -6.21 2.47
N ARG A 55 7.67 -5.48 2.70
CA ARG A 55 7.90 -4.77 3.95
C ARG A 55 8.66 -3.47 3.70
N HIS A 56 8.57 -2.56 4.65
CA HIS A 56 9.31 -1.31 4.66
C HIS A 56 10.37 -1.37 5.75
N LEU A 57 11.60 -0.98 5.44
CA LEU A 57 12.75 -1.16 6.33
C LEU A 57 13.27 0.14 6.95
N LYS A 58 12.72 1.29 6.54
CA LYS A 58 13.17 2.60 7.04
C LYS A 58 12.26 3.16 8.11
N THR A 59 10.95 2.98 7.97
CA THR A 59 9.99 3.60 8.87
C THR A 59 8.67 2.82 8.87
N ASN A 60 7.83 3.12 9.86
CA ASN A 60 6.43 2.69 9.85
C ASN A 60 5.70 3.37 8.70
N GLU A 61 4.65 2.74 8.23
CA GLU A 61 3.75 3.32 7.22
C GLU A 61 2.38 3.55 7.83
N THR A 62 1.84 4.75 7.67
CA THR A 62 0.48 5.07 8.06
C THR A 62 -0.40 5.08 6.83
N VAL A 63 -1.49 4.32 6.89
CA VAL A 63 -2.46 4.25 5.79
C VAL A 63 -3.83 4.64 6.29
N VAL A 64 -4.48 5.54 5.57
CA VAL A 64 -5.86 5.94 5.81
C VAL A 64 -6.69 5.60 4.58
N CYS A 65 -7.80 4.91 4.77
CA CYS A 65 -8.73 4.59 3.70
C CYS A 65 -9.76 5.71 3.58
N LEU A 66 -9.81 6.34 2.41
CA LEU A 66 -10.78 7.40 2.14
C LEU A 66 -12.14 6.83 1.75
N GLU A 67 -12.14 5.73 1.00
CA GLU A 67 -13.35 5.05 0.56
C GLU A 67 -13.03 3.60 0.19
N GLY A 68 -14.01 2.72 0.32
CA GLY A 68 -13.87 1.31 -0.03
C GLY A 68 -13.76 0.38 1.16
N CYS A 69 -13.22 -0.79 0.92
CA CYS A 69 -13.04 -1.83 1.94
C CYS A 69 -11.92 -2.76 1.55
N LEU A 70 -10.96 -2.94 2.46
CA LEU A 70 -9.76 -3.75 2.24
C LEU A 70 -9.44 -4.56 3.49
N GLU A 71 -8.54 -5.54 3.31
CA GLU A 71 -7.93 -6.25 4.42
C GLU A 71 -6.42 -6.14 4.34
N TRP A 72 -5.76 -5.80 5.45
CA TRP A 72 -4.32 -5.88 5.61
C TRP A 72 -3.98 -7.24 6.18
N VAL A 73 -3.09 -7.96 5.50
CA VAL A 73 -2.69 -9.31 5.87
C VAL A 73 -1.22 -9.29 6.26
N PHE A 74 -0.91 -9.80 7.45
CA PHE A 74 0.46 -9.85 7.98
C PHE A 74 0.97 -11.28 7.96
N TYR A 75 2.27 -11.40 7.72
CA TYR A 75 2.92 -12.70 7.52
C TYR A 75 4.19 -12.82 8.36
N GLU A 76 4.55 -14.05 8.66
CA GLU A 76 5.85 -14.40 9.20
C GLU A 76 6.54 -15.39 8.27
N GLU A 77 7.86 -15.31 8.21
CA GLU A 77 8.65 -16.28 7.47
C GLU A 77 8.56 -17.64 8.16
N LEU A 78 8.38 -18.70 7.37
CA LEU A 78 8.39 -20.05 7.89
C LEU A 78 9.81 -20.41 8.39
N PRO A 79 9.93 -21.24 9.44
CA PRO A 79 11.23 -21.63 9.98
C PRO A 79 12.15 -22.24 8.91
N ASN A 80 13.42 -21.84 8.95
CA ASN A 80 14.48 -22.31 8.04
C ASN A 80 14.26 -21.96 6.56
N MET A 81 13.41 -20.99 6.28
CA MET A 81 13.22 -20.47 4.93
C MET A 81 13.70 -19.04 4.86
N ASP A 82 14.40 -18.70 3.78
CA ASP A 82 14.81 -17.33 3.48
C ASP A 82 13.92 -16.80 2.37
N ALA A 83 13.04 -15.87 2.72
CA ALA A 83 12.08 -15.28 1.81
C ALA A 83 12.47 -13.87 1.39
N GLY A 84 13.55 -13.34 1.95
CA GLY A 84 14.00 -11.98 1.68
C GLY A 84 14.69 -11.84 0.34
N GLY A 85 14.46 -10.72 -0.32
CA GLY A 85 15.24 -10.26 -1.45
C GLY A 85 16.34 -9.30 -0.98
N PRO A 86 16.88 -8.47 -1.89
CA PRO A 86 17.81 -7.42 -1.51
C PRO A 86 17.20 -6.48 -0.47
N VAL A 87 17.97 -6.11 0.52
CA VAL A 87 17.50 -5.25 1.61
C VAL A 87 17.41 -3.81 1.13
N HIS A 88 16.20 -3.36 0.84
CA HIS A 88 15.90 -1.96 0.51
C HIS A 88 14.48 -1.63 0.96
N ASP A 89 14.17 -0.34 1.04
CA ASP A 89 12.81 0.08 1.40
C ASP A 89 11.82 -0.41 0.34
N GLY A 90 10.68 -0.95 0.78
CA GLY A 90 9.72 -1.58 -0.11
C GLY A 90 10.13 -2.96 -0.60
N GLU A 91 10.98 -3.65 0.16
CA GLU A 91 11.44 -5.00 -0.18
C GLU A 91 10.27 -5.94 -0.41
N VAL A 92 10.29 -6.61 -1.56
CA VAL A 92 9.27 -7.58 -1.96
C VAL A 92 9.79 -8.99 -1.68
N ALA A 93 8.91 -9.87 -1.20
CA ALA A 93 9.24 -11.27 -0.97
C ALA A 93 9.66 -11.95 -2.27
N ALA A 94 10.78 -12.66 -2.22
CA ALA A 94 11.28 -13.43 -3.38
C ALA A 94 10.41 -14.67 -3.65
N ASP A 95 9.87 -15.27 -2.59
CA ASP A 95 9.02 -16.48 -2.67
C ASP A 95 7.94 -16.41 -1.59
N GLU A 96 6.70 -16.17 -2.00
CA GLU A 96 5.56 -16.06 -1.08
C GLU A 96 5.21 -17.38 -0.38
N SER A 97 5.65 -18.52 -0.92
CA SER A 97 5.42 -19.81 -0.27
C SER A 97 6.23 -19.98 1.02
N CYS A 98 7.20 -19.11 1.26
CA CYS A 98 8.00 -19.09 2.49
C CYS A 98 7.31 -18.40 3.67
N PHE A 99 6.05 -17.97 3.51
CA PHE A 99 5.32 -17.18 4.50
C PHE A 99 4.07 -17.90 5.00
N ALA A 100 3.73 -17.61 6.26
CA ALA A 100 2.45 -18.00 6.84
C ALA A 100 1.71 -16.75 7.30
N GLU A 101 0.42 -16.67 7.02
CA GLU A 101 -0.43 -15.61 7.51
C GLU A 101 -0.57 -15.72 9.04
N VAL A 102 -0.35 -14.60 9.74
CA VAL A 102 -0.44 -14.55 11.20
C VAL A 102 -1.51 -13.58 11.71
N ALA A 103 -1.92 -12.62 10.92
CA ALA A 103 -2.96 -11.66 11.30
C ALA A 103 -3.61 -11.05 10.08
N ARG A 104 -4.88 -10.63 10.23
CA ARG A 104 -5.64 -9.99 9.17
C ARG A 104 -6.55 -8.95 9.79
N PHE A 105 -6.52 -7.72 9.24
CA PHE A 105 -7.30 -6.60 9.75
C PHE A 105 -8.12 -5.96 8.63
N ARG A 106 -9.40 -5.77 8.90
CA ARG A 106 -10.29 -5.12 7.96
C ARG A 106 -10.21 -3.61 8.12
N VAL A 107 -10.02 -2.90 7.01
CA VAL A 107 -10.03 -1.43 6.94
C VAL A 107 -11.17 -1.02 6.04
N CYS A 108 -12.20 -0.44 6.63
CA CYS A 108 -13.46 -0.14 5.95
C CYS A 108 -14.10 1.07 6.65
N PRO A 109 -14.00 2.28 6.08
CA PRO A 109 -14.47 3.50 6.76
C PRO A 109 -15.93 3.47 7.19
N ARG A 110 -16.81 2.89 6.36
CA ARG A 110 -18.23 2.81 6.70
C ARG A 110 -18.50 1.92 7.92
N GLU A 111 -17.54 1.07 8.31
CA GLU A 111 -17.63 0.22 9.49
C GLU A 111 -16.86 0.82 10.69
N GLY A 112 -16.33 2.03 10.53
CA GLY A 112 -15.60 2.70 11.61
C GLY A 112 -14.13 2.31 11.72
N GLN A 113 -13.58 1.62 10.73
CA GLN A 113 -12.17 1.22 10.69
C GLN A 113 -11.49 1.99 9.55
N TYR A 114 -10.82 3.07 9.92
CA TYR A 114 -10.40 4.11 8.98
C TYR A 114 -9.02 3.90 8.38
N GLY A 115 -8.16 3.18 9.06
CA GLY A 115 -6.79 3.04 8.60
C GLY A 115 -5.98 2.07 9.46
N ILE A 116 -4.69 2.02 9.18
CA ILE A 116 -3.79 1.11 9.87
C ILE A 116 -2.38 1.71 9.93
N GLN A 117 -1.69 1.45 11.03
CA GLN A 117 -0.27 1.73 11.17
C GLN A 117 0.48 0.42 10.95
N VAL A 118 1.24 0.36 9.87
CA VAL A 118 2.04 -0.83 9.53
C VAL A 118 3.42 -0.68 10.15
N PRO A 119 3.79 -1.59 11.09
CA PRO A 119 5.09 -1.47 11.76
C PRO A 119 6.25 -1.66 10.80
N LEU A 120 7.36 -0.99 11.13
CA LEU A 120 8.64 -1.18 10.46
C LEU A 120 8.99 -2.66 10.40
N GLY A 121 9.34 -3.14 9.22
CA GLY A 121 9.80 -4.51 8.98
C GLY A 121 8.72 -5.57 8.91
N ALA A 122 7.45 -5.22 9.15
CA ALA A 122 6.36 -6.19 9.09
C ALA A 122 6.05 -6.60 7.66
N TRP A 123 6.14 -7.90 7.37
CA TRP A 123 5.75 -8.45 6.09
C TRP A 123 4.23 -8.39 5.96
N HIS A 124 3.74 -7.81 4.86
CA HIS A 124 2.30 -7.62 4.67
C HIS A 124 1.91 -7.59 3.20
N SER A 125 0.62 -7.78 2.97
CA SER A 125 -0.03 -7.55 1.69
C SER A 125 -1.44 -6.97 1.95
N VAL A 126 -2.14 -6.67 0.87
CA VAL A 126 -3.48 -6.08 0.93
C VAL A 126 -4.41 -6.86 0.03
N VAL A 127 -5.60 -7.18 0.53
CA VAL A 127 -6.68 -7.77 -0.26
C VAL A 127 -7.77 -6.72 -0.42
N VAL A 128 -8.13 -6.42 -1.65
CA VAL A 128 -9.14 -5.42 -1.98
C VAL A 128 -10.50 -6.09 -2.09
N LEU A 129 -11.41 -5.78 -1.16
CA LEU A 129 -12.76 -6.34 -1.14
C LEU A 129 -13.72 -5.54 -2.01
N GLU A 130 -13.53 -4.23 -2.06
CA GLU A 130 -14.25 -3.29 -2.93
C GLU A 130 -13.24 -2.28 -3.46
N GLY A 131 -13.50 -1.68 -4.61
CA GLY A 131 -12.66 -0.61 -5.13
C GLY A 131 -12.39 0.45 -4.06
N SER A 132 -11.14 0.73 -3.78
CA SER A 132 -10.74 1.52 -2.62
C SER A 132 -9.73 2.60 -2.98
N THR A 133 -9.79 3.70 -2.24
CA THR A 133 -8.78 4.75 -2.32
C THR A 133 -8.13 4.91 -0.95
N ILE A 134 -6.81 4.79 -0.90
CA ILE A 134 -6.04 4.93 0.33
C ILE A 134 -5.04 6.07 0.21
N LEU A 135 -4.72 6.68 1.35
CA LEU A 135 -3.62 7.63 1.50
C LEU A 135 -2.52 6.95 2.31
N GLU A 136 -1.35 6.82 1.71
CA GLU A 136 -0.17 6.25 2.35
C GLU A 136 0.80 7.36 2.71
N ALA A 137 1.30 7.33 3.94
CA ALA A 137 2.29 8.28 4.45
C ALA A 137 3.42 7.53 5.13
N LYS A 138 4.64 7.85 4.77
CA LYS A 138 5.85 7.31 5.41
C LYS A 138 7.03 8.23 5.19
N ASP A 139 8.07 8.08 6.00
CA ASP A 139 9.33 8.77 5.77
C ASP A 139 10.10 8.11 4.62
N GLY A 140 10.71 8.94 3.79
CA GLY A 140 11.43 8.48 2.61
C GLY A 140 10.52 8.29 1.39
N GLY A 141 10.97 8.82 0.26
CA GLY A 141 10.20 8.73 -0.99
C GLY A 141 10.06 7.30 -1.48
N TYR A 142 8.97 7.04 -2.17
CA TYR A 142 8.74 5.77 -2.85
C TYR A 142 9.87 5.50 -3.86
N ALA A 143 10.49 4.35 -3.72
CA ALA A 143 11.48 3.85 -4.67
C ALA A 143 10.97 2.51 -5.19
N PRO A 144 10.43 2.45 -6.43
CA PRO A 144 10.05 1.15 -7.01
C PRO A 144 11.29 0.26 -7.06
N GLY A 145 11.12 -0.99 -6.71
CA GLY A 145 12.17 -1.97 -6.48
C GLY A 145 13.33 -1.91 -7.47
N LYS A 146 14.45 -1.48 -6.96
CA LYS A 146 15.71 -1.49 -7.70
C LYS A 146 16.40 -2.80 -7.49
#